data_8fc61573c79f411222cebc118cf02486
#
_entry.id   8fc61573c79f411222cebc118cf02486
#
_cell.length_a   1.000
_cell.length_b   1.000
_cell.length_c   1.000
_cell.angle_alpha   90.00
_cell.angle_beta   90.00
_cell.angle_gamma   90.00
#
_symmetry.space_group_name_H-M   'P 1'
#
loop_
_entity.id
_entity.type
_entity.pdbx_description
1 polymer ?
#
loop_
_entity_poly.entity_id
_entity_poly.type
_entity_poly.pdbx_seq_one_letter_code
_entity_poly.pdbx_strand_id
1 'polypeptide(L)'
;VLYVCSEENPAQVATRINRLSNTKTDHIQLLNTSIVENIISTIHDLPVQQTGLRSKNYDLIIVDSIQSVATATNPTTAGSPSQIRDSATYLIQAAKENNTPMIIVGHVTKEGSIAGPKMLEHMVDAVLELSGDRQHLLRLLRTVKNRFGPTDETGIFRMEGSGLTEVKDPGSILLEDRVESAPGSALTMIMEGTRPLTIEIQALVVHSPLPVPRRVAKGISANRLQLICAILTKHLNLPLATKDVFVNVVGGVDIDDPSL
;
A
#
# COMPACT_ATOMS: atom_id res chain seq x y z
N VAL A 1 -5.67 18.45 -13.60
CA VAL A 1 -4.70 17.68 -12.82
C VAL A 1 -3.32 17.82 -13.42
N LEU A 2 -2.29 18.10 -12.60
CA LEU A 2 -0.88 17.99 -12.98
C LEU A 2 -0.33 16.67 -12.48
N TYR A 3 0.17 15.81 -13.36
CA TYR A 3 0.84 14.56 -13.01
C TYR A 3 2.33 14.67 -13.36
N VAL A 4 3.17 14.63 -12.35
CA VAL A 4 4.63 14.69 -12.49
C VAL A 4 5.17 13.27 -12.66
N CYS A 5 5.67 12.98 -13.87
CA CYS A 5 6.32 11.72 -14.23
C CYS A 5 7.81 11.84 -13.93
N SER A 6 8.23 11.51 -12.71
CA SER A 6 9.65 11.61 -12.32
C SER A 6 10.39 10.28 -12.42
N GLU A 7 9.67 9.16 -12.52
CA GLU A 7 10.23 7.82 -12.60
C GLU A 7 9.99 7.17 -13.96
N GLU A 8 8.79 7.34 -14.51
CA GLU A 8 8.38 6.73 -15.77
C GLU A 8 8.31 7.74 -16.92
N ASN A 9 8.44 7.25 -18.15
CA ASN A 9 8.25 8.08 -19.33
C ASN A 9 6.78 8.51 -19.49
N PRO A 10 6.49 9.79 -19.77
CA PRO A 10 5.13 10.28 -19.98
C PRO A 10 4.29 9.49 -20.99
N ALA A 11 4.90 8.94 -22.04
CA ALA A 11 4.19 8.11 -23.00
C ALA A 11 3.66 6.79 -22.39
N GLN A 12 4.39 6.19 -21.47
CA GLN A 12 3.96 4.99 -20.74
C GLN A 12 2.82 5.32 -19.78
N VAL A 13 2.95 6.44 -19.06
CA VAL A 13 1.90 6.93 -18.16
C VAL A 13 0.63 7.25 -18.95
N ALA A 14 0.73 7.96 -20.10
CA ALA A 14 -0.41 8.26 -20.98
C ALA A 14 -1.09 6.98 -21.48
N THR A 15 -0.33 5.97 -21.90
CA THR A 15 -0.89 4.68 -22.34
C THR A 15 -1.65 4.00 -21.21
N ARG A 16 -1.12 4.05 -19.99
CA ARG A 16 -1.78 3.48 -18.79
C ARG A 16 -3.07 4.23 -18.46
N ILE A 17 -3.03 5.57 -18.45
CA ILE A 17 -4.21 6.41 -18.20
C ILE A 17 -5.30 6.10 -19.22
N ASN A 18 -4.97 6.04 -20.51
CA ASN A 18 -5.94 5.73 -21.58
C ASN A 18 -6.54 4.33 -21.46
N ARG A 19 -5.79 3.35 -20.94
CA ARG A 19 -6.30 2.00 -20.67
C ARG A 19 -7.28 1.95 -19.50
N LEU A 20 -7.01 2.74 -18.45
CA LEU A 20 -7.78 2.72 -17.20
C LEU A 20 -9.03 3.59 -17.26
N SER A 21 -9.06 4.58 -18.14
CA SER A 21 -10.16 5.54 -18.18
C SER A 21 -11.08 5.32 -19.39
N ASN A 22 -12.36 5.08 -19.12
CA ASN A 22 -13.44 5.26 -20.11
C ASN A 22 -13.84 6.74 -20.25
N THR A 23 -13.14 7.66 -19.60
CA THR A 23 -13.43 9.09 -19.53
C THR A 23 -12.36 9.89 -20.25
N LYS A 24 -12.72 11.10 -20.67
CA LYS A 24 -11.80 12.02 -21.33
C LYS A 24 -10.63 12.37 -20.41
N THR A 25 -9.42 12.13 -20.88
CA THR A 25 -8.16 12.39 -20.17
C THR A 25 -7.60 13.78 -20.43
N ASP A 26 -8.33 14.61 -21.17
CA ASP A 26 -7.93 15.95 -21.62
C ASP A 26 -7.60 16.92 -20.47
N HIS A 27 -7.99 16.56 -19.24
CA HIS A 27 -7.74 17.36 -18.04
C HIS A 27 -6.46 16.96 -17.28
N ILE A 28 -5.70 15.99 -17.80
CA ILE A 28 -4.45 15.54 -17.17
C ILE A 28 -3.28 16.08 -17.99
N GLN A 29 -2.48 16.93 -17.36
CA GLN A 29 -1.22 17.39 -17.92
C GLN A 29 -0.09 16.56 -17.36
N LEU A 30 0.76 15.99 -18.22
CA LEU A 30 1.94 15.22 -17.84
C LEU A 30 3.17 16.12 -17.86
N LEU A 31 3.92 16.18 -16.76
CA LEU A 31 5.17 16.91 -16.63
C LEU A 31 6.32 15.93 -16.44
N ASN A 32 7.25 15.91 -17.39
CA ASN A 32 8.44 15.05 -17.32
C ASN A 32 9.60 15.79 -16.67
N THR A 33 9.74 15.66 -15.36
CA THR A 33 10.87 16.24 -14.63
C THR A 33 11.11 15.50 -13.31
N SER A 34 12.36 15.44 -12.91
CA SER A 34 12.80 14.97 -11.59
C SER A 34 13.35 16.12 -10.72
N ILE A 35 13.25 17.37 -11.18
CA ILE A 35 13.80 18.54 -10.49
C ILE A 35 12.66 19.28 -9.80
N VAL A 36 12.74 19.40 -8.47
CA VAL A 36 11.70 20.01 -7.64
C VAL A 36 11.43 21.46 -8.03
N GLU A 37 12.45 22.23 -8.34
CA GLU A 37 12.34 23.63 -8.76
C GLU A 37 11.52 23.78 -10.05
N ASN A 38 11.65 22.83 -11.00
CA ASN A 38 10.86 22.84 -12.22
C ASN A 38 9.38 22.50 -11.95
N ILE A 39 9.12 21.63 -10.97
CA ILE A 39 7.75 21.32 -10.55
C ILE A 39 7.11 22.59 -9.94
N ILE A 40 7.84 23.23 -9.03
CA ILE A 40 7.39 24.45 -8.35
C ILE A 40 7.16 25.59 -9.34
N SER A 41 8.09 25.81 -10.27
CA SER A 41 7.89 26.84 -11.31
C SER A 41 6.64 26.57 -12.15
N THR A 42 6.40 25.30 -12.52
CA THR A 42 5.19 24.91 -13.26
C THR A 42 3.90 25.15 -12.48
N ILE A 43 3.94 25.00 -11.15
CA ILE A 43 2.82 25.28 -10.27
C ILE A 43 2.59 26.80 -10.15
N HIS A 44 3.68 27.57 -10.06
CA HIS A 44 3.65 29.04 -9.91
C HIS A 44 3.59 29.79 -11.25
N ASP A 45 3.98 29.17 -12.38
CA ASP A 45 3.91 29.80 -13.73
C ASP A 45 2.46 30.05 -14.15
N LEU A 46 1.88 30.99 -13.46
CA LEU A 46 0.71 31.70 -13.85
C LEU A 46 1.20 32.95 -14.59
N PRO A 47 0.95 33.12 -15.88
CA PRO A 47 1.20 34.40 -16.52
C PRO A 47 0.31 35.43 -15.83
N VAL A 48 0.89 36.17 -14.90
CA VAL A 48 0.31 37.36 -14.35
C VAL A 48 0.18 38.36 -15.52
N GLN A 49 -1.08 38.56 -15.91
CA GLN A 49 -1.50 39.77 -16.62
C GLN A 49 -0.81 40.15 -17.95
N GLN A 50 -1.13 39.46 -19.05
CA GLN A 50 -1.14 40.20 -20.31
C GLN A 50 -2.11 39.67 -21.40
N THR A 51 -2.77 38.54 -21.25
CA THR A 51 -3.59 37.98 -22.36
C THR A 51 -4.98 37.47 -21.97
N GLY A 52 -5.64 37.92 -20.93
CA GLY A 52 -7.03 37.51 -20.64
C GLY A 52 -7.31 35.99 -20.54
N LEU A 53 -6.30 35.16 -20.63
CA LEU A 53 -6.38 33.71 -20.44
C LEU A 53 -6.33 33.38 -18.98
N ARG A 54 -7.30 32.62 -18.49
CA ARG A 54 -7.38 32.11 -17.11
C ARG A 54 -6.07 31.45 -16.71
N SER A 55 -5.51 31.85 -15.57
CA SER A 55 -4.43 31.10 -14.92
C SER A 55 -4.83 29.62 -14.86
N LYS A 56 -3.94 28.73 -15.28
CA LYS A 56 -4.16 27.29 -15.12
C LYS A 56 -3.99 26.92 -13.64
N ASN A 57 -5.04 27.10 -12.85
CA ASN A 57 -5.05 26.52 -11.51
C ASN A 57 -5.24 25.03 -11.67
N TYR A 58 -4.32 24.25 -11.09
CA TYR A 58 -4.50 22.80 -11.00
C TYR A 58 -5.38 22.51 -9.79
N ASP A 59 -6.42 21.67 -9.98
CA ASP A 59 -7.26 21.21 -8.88
C ASP A 59 -6.58 20.12 -8.05
N LEU A 60 -5.57 19.46 -8.62
CA LEU A 60 -4.80 18.40 -7.99
C LEU A 60 -3.42 18.28 -8.64
N ILE A 61 -2.40 18.05 -7.81
CA ILE A 61 -1.04 17.73 -8.24
C ILE A 61 -0.71 16.31 -7.76
N ILE A 62 -0.10 15.49 -8.62
CA ILE A 62 0.39 14.16 -8.28
C ILE A 62 1.87 14.10 -8.61
N VAL A 63 2.70 13.69 -7.65
CA VAL A 63 4.15 13.51 -7.82
C VAL A 63 4.47 12.02 -7.69
N ASP A 64 4.90 11.40 -8.78
CA ASP A 64 5.20 9.96 -8.85
C ASP A 64 6.62 9.74 -9.39
N SER A 65 7.57 9.44 -8.50
CA SER A 65 7.54 9.26 -7.06
C SER A 65 8.48 10.24 -6.34
N ILE A 66 8.32 10.40 -5.03
CA ILE A 66 9.19 11.28 -4.22
C ILE A 66 10.65 10.81 -4.20
N GLN A 67 10.90 9.51 -4.40
CA GLN A 67 12.26 8.95 -4.42
C GLN A 67 13.06 9.36 -5.65
N SER A 68 12.38 9.67 -6.75
CA SER A 68 13.01 10.02 -8.02
C SER A 68 13.18 11.52 -8.23
N VAL A 69 12.58 12.36 -7.37
CA VAL A 69 12.78 13.82 -7.46
C VAL A 69 13.92 14.29 -6.55
N ALA A 70 14.54 15.38 -6.97
CA ALA A 70 15.64 16.00 -6.24
C ALA A 70 15.57 17.54 -6.32
N THR A 71 16.01 18.21 -5.25
CA THR A 71 16.24 19.65 -5.25
C THR A 71 17.73 19.96 -5.46
N ALA A 72 18.00 20.99 -6.23
CA ALA A 72 19.37 21.45 -6.50
C ALA A 72 20.07 22.00 -5.25
N THR A 73 19.32 22.40 -4.23
CA THR A 73 19.86 22.94 -2.97
C THR A 73 20.51 21.89 -2.08
N ASN A 74 20.21 20.60 -2.31
CA ASN A 74 20.79 19.49 -1.55
C ASN A 74 21.70 18.65 -2.47
N PRO A 75 23.02 18.53 -2.18
CA PRO A 75 23.97 17.84 -3.05
C PRO A 75 23.89 16.31 -2.97
N THR A 76 23.03 15.74 -2.12
CA THR A 76 22.89 14.28 -2.02
C THR A 76 22.11 13.71 -3.19
N THR A 77 22.27 12.42 -3.44
CA THR A 77 21.59 11.73 -4.55
C THR A 77 20.07 11.63 -4.33
N ALA A 78 19.30 11.65 -5.42
CA ALA A 78 17.87 11.36 -5.37
C ALA A 78 17.62 10.02 -4.66
N GLY A 79 16.52 9.93 -3.90
CA GLY A 79 16.18 8.75 -3.10
C GLY A 79 16.91 8.66 -1.75
N SER A 80 17.92 9.49 -1.46
CA SER A 80 18.50 9.56 -0.12
C SER A 80 17.48 10.16 0.88
N PRO A 81 17.51 9.76 2.17
CA PRO A 81 16.58 10.29 3.18
C PRO A 81 16.59 11.81 3.28
N SER A 82 17.76 12.44 3.19
CA SER A 82 17.90 13.89 3.21
C SER A 82 17.22 14.52 2.00
N GLN A 83 17.46 13.99 0.80
CA GLN A 83 16.89 14.52 -0.44
C GLN A 83 15.37 14.36 -0.48
N ILE A 84 14.84 13.21 -0.03
CA ILE A 84 13.40 12.97 0.07
C ILE A 84 12.74 14.00 1.00
N ARG A 85 13.37 14.25 2.17
CA ARG A 85 12.84 15.20 3.15
C ARG A 85 12.79 16.63 2.59
N ASP A 86 13.90 17.08 1.99
CA ASP A 86 14.00 18.44 1.48
C ASP A 86 13.07 18.65 0.29
N SER A 87 13.04 17.69 -0.65
CA SER A 87 12.12 17.70 -1.78
C SER A 87 10.67 17.78 -1.33
N ALA A 88 10.27 16.94 -0.37
CA ALA A 88 8.91 16.94 0.17
C ALA A 88 8.58 18.26 0.88
N THR A 89 9.53 18.85 1.61
CA THR A 89 9.34 20.15 2.28
C THR A 89 8.98 21.24 1.27
N TYR A 90 9.73 21.36 0.20
CA TYR A 90 9.48 22.35 -0.85
C TYR A 90 8.17 22.13 -1.58
N LEU A 91 7.87 20.86 -1.94
CA LEU A 91 6.61 20.52 -2.62
C LEU A 91 5.39 20.80 -1.74
N ILE A 92 5.42 20.42 -0.46
CA ILE A 92 4.34 20.68 0.49
C ILE A 92 4.14 22.19 0.69
N GLN A 93 5.22 22.95 0.76
CA GLN A 93 5.13 24.42 0.86
C GLN A 93 4.47 25.01 -0.38
N ALA A 94 4.90 24.62 -1.58
CA ALA A 94 4.31 25.08 -2.83
C ALA A 94 2.82 24.74 -2.95
N ALA A 95 2.42 23.51 -2.51
CA ALA A 95 1.02 23.11 -2.48
C ALA A 95 0.17 24.00 -1.58
N LYS A 96 0.70 24.35 -0.38
CA LYS A 96 0.02 25.23 0.59
C LYS A 96 -0.09 26.66 0.09
N GLU A 97 0.98 27.20 -0.50
CA GLU A 97 0.99 28.57 -1.02
C GLU A 97 -0.02 28.74 -2.17
N ASN A 98 -0.22 27.71 -2.99
CA ASN A 98 -1.18 27.72 -4.08
C ASN A 98 -2.57 27.19 -3.69
N ASN A 99 -2.76 26.80 -2.44
CA ASN A 99 -3.99 26.17 -1.95
C ASN A 99 -4.47 25.01 -2.87
N THR A 100 -3.52 24.19 -3.35
CA THR A 100 -3.79 23.09 -4.27
C THR A 100 -3.49 21.76 -3.58
N PRO A 101 -4.44 20.81 -3.53
CA PRO A 101 -4.19 19.47 -3.01
C PRO A 101 -3.04 18.78 -3.76
N MET A 102 -2.18 18.07 -3.02
CA MET A 102 -1.07 17.34 -3.60
C MET A 102 -1.04 15.90 -3.08
N ILE A 103 -0.90 14.94 -3.99
CA ILE A 103 -0.62 13.53 -3.69
C ILE A 103 0.85 13.27 -3.99
N ILE A 104 1.58 12.83 -2.97
CA ILE A 104 2.98 12.41 -3.11
C ILE A 104 3.00 10.89 -3.02
N VAL A 105 3.40 10.24 -4.13
CA VAL A 105 3.57 8.79 -4.19
C VAL A 105 4.94 8.42 -3.66
N GLY A 106 5.00 7.43 -2.79
CA GLY A 106 6.23 6.89 -2.24
C GLY A 106 6.22 5.37 -2.16
N HIS A 107 7.38 4.74 -2.40
CA HIS A 107 7.53 3.29 -2.34
C HIS A 107 8.13 2.87 -1.00
N VAL A 108 7.51 1.88 -0.36
CA VAL A 108 8.08 1.19 0.82
C VAL A 108 8.91 0.00 0.36
N THR A 109 10.07 -0.19 0.96
CA THR A 109 10.88 -1.40 0.70
C THR A 109 10.40 -2.57 1.52
N LYS A 110 10.70 -3.80 1.06
CA LYS A 110 10.30 -5.06 1.69
C LYS A 110 10.75 -5.21 3.16
N GLU A 111 11.74 -4.47 3.59
CA GLU A 111 12.30 -4.52 4.94
C GLU A 111 11.63 -3.55 5.92
N GLY A 112 10.64 -2.77 5.47
CA GLY A 112 9.92 -1.82 6.34
C GLY A 112 10.77 -0.71 6.98
N SER A 113 12.06 -0.67 6.67
CA SER A 113 13.07 0.11 7.38
C SER A 113 13.67 1.28 6.59
N ILE A 114 13.25 1.55 5.36
CA ILE A 114 13.80 2.71 4.66
C ILE A 114 13.11 3.98 5.14
N ALA A 115 13.94 4.87 5.60
CA ALA A 115 13.65 6.15 6.22
C ALA A 115 12.76 7.14 5.43
N GLY A 116 12.39 6.82 4.18
CA GLY A 116 11.62 7.72 3.31
C GLY A 116 10.15 7.90 3.73
N PRO A 117 9.27 6.90 3.61
CA PRO A 117 7.83 7.08 3.84
C PRO A 117 7.49 7.43 5.29
N LYS A 118 8.05 6.74 6.28
CA LYS A 118 7.78 7.04 7.72
C LYS A 118 8.20 8.45 8.12
N MET A 119 9.27 8.98 7.54
CA MET A 119 9.69 10.35 7.81
C MET A 119 8.68 11.36 7.27
N LEU A 120 8.04 11.07 6.13
CA LEU A 120 7.05 11.96 5.51
C LEU A 120 5.71 11.95 6.25
N GLU A 121 5.39 10.91 7.01
CA GLU A 121 4.13 10.80 7.76
C GLU A 121 3.88 12.01 8.67
N HIS A 122 4.93 12.59 9.25
CA HIS A 122 4.80 13.77 10.12
C HIS A 122 4.57 15.06 9.33
N MET A 123 4.93 15.08 8.05
CA MET A 123 4.91 16.29 7.21
C MET A 123 3.59 16.46 6.45
N VAL A 124 2.84 15.37 6.22
CA VAL A 124 1.61 15.35 5.43
C VAL A 124 0.36 15.27 6.32
N ASP A 125 -0.80 15.61 5.78
CA ASP A 125 -2.07 15.62 6.50
C ASP A 125 -2.74 14.24 6.53
N ALA A 126 -2.56 13.45 5.49
CA ALA A 126 -3.06 12.09 5.40
C ALA A 126 -2.00 11.15 4.82
N VAL A 127 -2.00 9.90 5.26
CA VAL A 127 -1.16 8.81 4.73
C VAL A 127 -2.05 7.63 4.40
N LEU A 128 -2.02 7.23 3.15
CA LEU A 128 -2.70 6.05 2.62
C LEU A 128 -1.66 5.00 2.26
N GLU A 129 -1.86 3.78 2.71
CA GLU A 129 -1.02 2.64 2.36
C GLU A 129 -1.79 1.69 1.45
N LEU A 130 -1.24 1.43 0.27
CA LEU A 130 -1.73 0.41 -0.64
C LEU A 130 -0.86 -0.84 -0.51
N SER A 131 -1.41 -1.89 0.09
CA SER A 131 -0.72 -3.16 0.31
C SER A 131 -1.36 -4.30 -0.47
N GLY A 132 -0.62 -5.38 -0.67
CA GLY A 132 -1.10 -6.59 -1.32
C GLY A 132 0.05 -7.45 -1.82
N ASP A 133 -0.12 -8.77 -1.77
CA ASP A 133 0.88 -9.72 -2.28
C ASP A 133 0.71 -9.91 -3.79
N ARG A 134 1.83 -10.20 -4.49
CA ARG A 134 1.82 -10.51 -5.93
C ARG A 134 1.05 -11.78 -6.28
N GLN A 135 0.91 -12.69 -5.31
CA GLN A 135 0.21 -13.96 -5.47
C GLN A 135 -1.30 -13.85 -5.20
N HIS A 136 -1.77 -12.75 -4.62
CA HIS A 136 -3.16 -12.56 -4.25
C HIS A 136 -3.81 -11.46 -5.07
N LEU A 137 -5.05 -11.70 -5.46
CA LEU A 137 -5.82 -10.80 -6.31
C LEU A 137 -6.22 -9.50 -5.59
N LEU A 138 -6.21 -9.51 -4.25
CA LEU A 138 -6.70 -8.38 -3.45
C LEU A 138 -5.61 -7.35 -3.18
N ARG A 139 -6.03 -6.10 -3.15
CA ARG A 139 -5.26 -4.93 -2.72
C ARG A 139 -6.04 -4.22 -1.63
N LEU A 140 -5.36 -3.91 -0.54
CA LEU A 140 -5.93 -3.22 0.62
C LEU A 140 -5.39 -1.80 0.64
N LEU A 141 -6.29 -0.83 0.65
CA LEU A 141 -5.97 0.59 0.83
C LEU A 141 -6.36 0.98 2.25
N ARG A 142 -5.35 1.17 3.11
CA ARG A 142 -5.54 1.53 4.51
C ARG A 142 -5.20 2.99 4.74
N THR A 143 -5.93 3.61 5.64
CA THR A 143 -5.60 4.94 6.15
C THR A 143 -4.68 4.80 7.38
N VAL A 144 -3.40 5.15 7.22
CA VAL A 144 -2.41 5.10 8.33
C VAL A 144 -2.48 6.37 9.18
N LYS A 145 -2.75 7.51 8.54
CA LYS A 145 -2.90 8.80 9.19
C LYS A 145 -3.95 9.63 8.47
N ASN A 146 -4.78 10.33 9.23
CA ASN A 146 -5.74 11.28 8.69
C ASN A 146 -6.02 12.39 9.71
N ARG A 147 -5.64 13.63 9.41
CA ARG A 147 -5.93 14.79 10.27
C ARG A 147 -7.39 15.24 10.21
N PHE A 148 -8.12 14.80 9.19
CA PHE A 148 -9.47 15.30 8.90
C PHE A 148 -10.57 14.27 9.19
N GLY A 149 -10.21 13.05 9.63
CA GLY A 149 -11.19 12.00 9.88
C GLY A 149 -10.57 10.73 10.50
N PRO A 150 -11.36 9.67 10.59
CA PRO A 150 -10.92 8.40 11.15
C PRO A 150 -9.85 7.71 10.29
N THR A 151 -9.16 6.74 10.88
CA THR A 151 -8.12 5.93 10.22
C THR A 151 -8.47 4.45 10.15
N ASP A 152 -9.64 4.07 10.62
CA ASP A 152 -10.15 2.70 10.69
C ASP A 152 -10.87 2.22 9.42
N GLU A 153 -10.89 3.06 8.37
CA GLU A 153 -11.47 2.70 7.08
C GLU A 153 -10.44 1.98 6.20
N THR A 154 -10.87 0.84 5.63
CA THR A 154 -10.06 0.06 4.67
C THR A 154 -10.83 -0.16 3.38
N GLY A 155 -10.24 0.26 2.25
CA GLY A 155 -10.72 -0.06 0.91
C GLY A 155 -10.15 -1.39 0.42
N ILE A 156 -10.99 -2.25 -0.14
CA ILE A 156 -10.58 -3.55 -0.68
C ILE A 156 -10.84 -3.57 -2.17
N PHE A 157 -9.78 -3.87 -2.94
CA PHE A 157 -9.79 -3.85 -4.38
C PHE A 157 -9.24 -5.16 -4.95
N ARG A 158 -9.70 -5.52 -6.14
CA ARG A 158 -9.12 -6.57 -6.98
C ARG A 158 -8.33 -5.92 -8.12
N MET A 159 -7.16 -6.46 -8.44
CA MET A 159 -6.39 -6.04 -9.61
C MET A 159 -6.90 -6.78 -10.84
N GLU A 160 -7.42 -6.05 -11.80
CA GLU A 160 -7.92 -6.56 -13.08
C GLU A 160 -7.17 -5.93 -14.27
N GLY A 161 -7.40 -6.42 -15.48
CA GLY A 161 -6.81 -5.82 -16.69
C GLY A 161 -7.20 -4.37 -16.90
N SER A 162 -8.40 -3.98 -16.45
CA SER A 162 -8.95 -2.62 -16.47
C SER A 162 -8.47 -1.74 -15.31
N GLY A 163 -7.73 -2.28 -14.34
CA GLY A 163 -7.24 -1.55 -13.17
C GLY A 163 -7.72 -2.13 -11.85
N LEU A 164 -7.87 -1.28 -10.85
CA LEU A 164 -8.40 -1.65 -9.54
C LEU A 164 -9.92 -1.55 -9.54
N THR A 165 -10.58 -2.67 -9.22
CA THR A 165 -12.04 -2.74 -9.08
C THR A 165 -12.39 -2.93 -7.61
N GLU A 166 -13.34 -2.15 -7.10
CA GLU A 166 -13.79 -2.27 -5.71
C GLU A 166 -14.42 -3.65 -5.44
N VAL A 167 -14.03 -4.25 -4.33
CA VAL A 167 -14.58 -5.51 -3.85
C VAL A 167 -15.58 -5.23 -2.73
N LYS A 168 -16.86 -5.44 -3.00
CA LYS A 168 -17.93 -5.21 -2.03
C LYS A 168 -18.02 -6.32 -1.00
N ASP A 169 -17.79 -7.57 -1.42
CA ASP A 169 -17.78 -8.76 -0.57
C ASP A 169 -16.44 -9.52 -0.72
N PRO A 170 -15.43 -9.16 0.06
CA PRO A 170 -14.14 -9.83 0.00
C PRO A 170 -14.18 -11.28 0.48
N GLY A 171 -15.13 -11.62 1.36
CA GLY A 171 -15.29 -12.98 1.86
C GLY A 171 -15.61 -13.97 0.75
N SER A 172 -16.51 -13.61 -0.16
CA SER A 172 -16.87 -14.48 -1.29
C SER A 172 -15.66 -14.78 -2.18
N ILE A 173 -14.82 -13.79 -2.45
CA ILE A 173 -13.63 -13.96 -3.31
C ILE A 173 -12.59 -14.89 -2.67
N LEU A 174 -12.35 -14.74 -1.36
CA LEU A 174 -11.38 -15.57 -0.64
C LEU A 174 -11.85 -17.02 -0.50
N LEU A 175 -13.15 -17.27 -0.73
CA LEU A 175 -13.78 -18.58 -0.63
C LEU A 175 -14.10 -19.22 -1.99
N GLU A 176 -13.92 -18.51 -3.11
CA GLU A 176 -14.21 -19.01 -4.46
C GLU A 176 -13.50 -20.34 -4.77
N ASP A 177 -12.24 -20.47 -4.36
CA ASP A 177 -11.41 -21.67 -4.61
C ASP A 177 -11.42 -22.67 -3.45
N ARG A 178 -12.26 -22.44 -2.43
CA ARG A 178 -12.30 -23.31 -1.26
C ARG A 178 -12.95 -24.64 -1.57
N VAL A 179 -12.24 -25.72 -1.24
CA VAL A 179 -12.81 -27.06 -1.24
C VAL A 179 -13.58 -27.26 0.07
N GLU A 180 -14.90 -27.38 -0.01
CA GLU A 180 -15.74 -27.66 1.15
C GLU A 180 -15.30 -28.96 1.81
N SER A 181 -15.20 -28.94 3.14
CA SER A 181 -14.81 -30.12 3.96
C SER A 181 -13.37 -30.63 3.75
N ALA A 182 -12.45 -29.81 3.19
CA ALA A 182 -11.05 -30.19 3.13
C ALA A 182 -10.47 -30.33 4.55
N PRO A 183 -9.83 -31.48 4.89
CA PRO A 183 -9.17 -31.64 6.19
C PRO A 183 -8.07 -30.59 6.37
N GLY A 184 -8.03 -29.96 7.56
CA GLY A 184 -7.03 -28.94 7.86
C GLY A 184 -7.37 -27.54 7.37
N SER A 185 -8.60 -27.31 6.89
CA SER A 185 -9.11 -25.98 6.53
C SER A 185 -10.18 -25.54 7.54
N ALA A 186 -10.05 -24.31 8.03
CA ALA A 186 -11.04 -23.66 8.89
C ALA A 186 -11.27 -22.22 8.43
N LEU A 187 -12.55 -21.79 8.56
CA LEU A 187 -12.90 -20.39 8.34
C LEU A 187 -12.87 -19.63 9.65
N THR A 188 -12.34 -18.43 9.59
CA THR A 188 -12.40 -17.46 10.67
C THR A 188 -12.73 -16.08 10.12
N MET A 189 -12.98 -15.14 11.02
CA MET A 189 -13.29 -13.76 10.67
C MET A 189 -12.29 -12.84 11.36
N ILE A 190 -11.73 -11.92 10.61
CA ILE A 190 -10.88 -10.84 11.13
C ILE A 190 -11.52 -9.49 10.86
N MET A 191 -11.12 -8.48 11.63
CA MET A 191 -11.50 -7.10 11.37
C MET A 191 -10.35 -6.39 10.65
N GLU A 192 -10.62 -5.91 9.45
CA GLU A 192 -9.74 -5.00 8.71
C GLU A 192 -10.32 -3.58 8.77
N GLY A 193 -9.84 -2.80 9.72
CA GLY A 193 -10.48 -1.54 10.09
C GLY A 193 -11.90 -1.80 10.63
N THR A 194 -12.92 -1.24 9.98
CA THR A 194 -14.34 -1.46 10.33
C THR A 194 -14.99 -2.61 9.57
N ARG A 195 -14.28 -3.27 8.64
CA ARG A 195 -14.83 -4.32 7.77
C ARG A 195 -14.49 -5.71 8.27
N PRO A 196 -15.49 -6.60 8.48
CA PRO A 196 -15.24 -8.00 8.73
C PRO A 196 -14.78 -8.70 7.44
N LEU A 197 -13.68 -9.45 7.54
CA LEU A 197 -13.16 -10.29 6.47
C LEU A 197 -13.23 -11.76 6.89
N THR A 198 -13.93 -12.58 6.11
CA THR A 198 -13.86 -14.03 6.25
C THR A 198 -12.60 -14.53 5.55
N ILE A 199 -11.75 -15.23 6.29
CA ILE A 199 -10.50 -15.80 5.78
C ILE A 199 -10.45 -17.30 6.05
N GLU A 200 -9.71 -18.01 5.22
CA GLU A 200 -9.42 -19.43 5.41
C GLU A 200 -8.04 -19.59 6.04
N ILE A 201 -7.97 -20.40 7.09
CA ILE A 201 -6.72 -20.85 7.69
C ILE A 201 -6.55 -22.33 7.35
N GLN A 202 -5.43 -22.64 6.72
CA GLN A 202 -5.04 -24.00 6.39
C GLN A 202 -3.94 -24.47 7.30
N ALA A 203 -4.09 -25.64 7.89
CA ALA A 203 -3.10 -26.25 8.77
C ALA A 203 -2.77 -27.68 8.33
N LEU A 204 -1.49 -28.00 8.29
CA LEU A 204 -0.97 -29.31 8.02
C LEU A 204 -0.09 -29.77 9.18
N VAL A 205 -0.40 -30.95 9.73
CA VAL A 205 0.37 -31.56 10.80
C VAL A 205 0.87 -32.94 10.32
N VAL A 206 2.18 -33.11 10.27
CA VAL A 206 2.83 -34.36 9.82
C VAL A 206 3.86 -34.82 10.82
N HIS A 207 4.23 -36.10 10.80
CA HIS A 207 5.31 -36.61 11.64
C HIS A 207 6.64 -35.95 11.24
N SER A 208 7.41 -35.44 12.21
CA SER A 208 8.71 -34.84 11.94
C SER A 208 9.80 -35.91 11.90
N PRO A 209 10.61 -35.96 10.84
CA PRO A 209 11.81 -36.78 10.83
C PRO A 209 13.00 -36.14 11.58
N LEU A 210 12.82 -34.90 12.04
CA LEU A 210 13.88 -34.13 12.71
C LEU A 210 13.80 -34.19 14.21
N PRO A 211 14.95 -34.12 14.93
CA PRO A 211 14.97 -34.03 16.38
C PRO A 211 14.19 -32.84 16.92
N VAL A 212 14.19 -31.73 16.19
CA VAL A 212 13.41 -30.53 16.51
C VAL A 212 12.37 -30.33 15.41
N PRO A 213 11.08 -30.50 15.69
CA PRO A 213 10.01 -30.32 14.74
C PRO A 213 9.88 -28.88 14.26
N ARG A 214 9.51 -28.72 13.00
CA ARG A 214 9.35 -27.41 12.35
C ARG A 214 8.02 -26.78 12.71
N ARG A 215 8.07 -25.46 12.87
CA ARG A 215 6.88 -24.59 13.00
C ARG A 215 6.99 -23.55 11.91
N VAL A 216 6.17 -23.68 10.86
CA VAL A 216 6.17 -22.78 9.70
C VAL A 216 4.82 -22.09 9.63
N ALA A 217 4.84 -20.77 9.61
CA ALA A 217 3.65 -19.95 9.54
C ALA A 217 3.75 -18.95 8.39
N LYS A 218 2.65 -18.76 7.68
CA LYS A 218 2.46 -17.70 6.72
C LYS A 218 1.16 -16.97 7.05
N GLY A 219 1.22 -15.64 7.19
CA GLY A 219 0.09 -14.82 7.60
C GLY A 219 -0.18 -14.76 9.12
N ILE A 220 0.60 -15.50 9.93
CA ILE A 220 0.66 -15.34 11.40
C ILE A 220 2.13 -15.40 11.85
N SER A 221 2.43 -14.81 13.01
CA SER A 221 3.79 -14.83 13.52
C SER A 221 4.20 -16.25 13.98
N ALA A 222 5.48 -16.61 13.77
CA ALA A 222 6.01 -17.91 14.21
C ALA A 222 5.89 -18.10 15.72
N ASN A 223 6.06 -17.05 16.51
CA ASN A 223 5.91 -17.08 17.96
C ASN A 223 4.48 -17.44 18.38
N ARG A 224 3.48 -16.90 17.67
CA ARG A 224 2.08 -17.22 17.92
C ARG A 224 1.77 -18.68 17.60
N LEU A 225 2.26 -19.20 16.48
CA LEU A 225 2.11 -20.63 16.15
C LEU A 225 2.73 -21.52 17.23
N GLN A 226 3.91 -21.16 17.76
CA GLN A 226 4.53 -21.91 18.86
C GLN A 226 3.67 -21.91 20.12
N LEU A 227 3.10 -20.74 20.48
CA LEU A 227 2.21 -20.62 21.63
C LEU A 227 0.95 -21.48 21.47
N ILE A 228 0.30 -21.42 20.30
CA ILE A 228 -0.87 -22.24 19.98
C ILE A 228 -0.53 -23.73 20.10
N CYS A 229 0.59 -24.18 19.53
CA CYS A 229 1.04 -25.57 19.66
C CYS A 229 1.25 -25.99 21.11
N ALA A 230 1.83 -25.13 21.95
CA ALA A 230 2.03 -25.40 23.37
C ALA A 230 0.69 -25.51 24.13
N ILE A 231 -0.26 -24.63 23.86
CA ILE A 231 -1.61 -24.65 24.44
C ILE A 231 -2.34 -25.94 24.05
N LEU A 232 -2.35 -26.28 22.77
CA LEU A 232 -3.01 -27.49 22.25
C LEU A 232 -2.38 -28.76 22.84
N THR A 233 -1.07 -28.78 22.96
CA THR A 233 -0.36 -29.92 23.62
C THR A 233 -0.76 -30.06 25.08
N LYS A 234 -0.80 -28.95 25.83
CA LYS A 234 -1.09 -28.97 27.27
C LYS A 234 -2.56 -29.25 27.57
N HIS A 235 -3.49 -28.59 26.88
CA HIS A 235 -4.90 -28.64 27.26
C HIS A 235 -5.71 -29.70 26.50
N LEU A 236 -5.29 -30.07 25.29
CA LEU A 236 -5.96 -31.08 24.46
C LEU A 236 -5.15 -32.38 24.35
N ASN A 237 -4.00 -32.47 25.00
CA ASN A 237 -3.09 -33.62 24.95
C ASN A 237 -2.70 -34.04 23.52
N LEU A 238 -2.65 -33.09 22.59
CA LEU A 238 -2.24 -33.37 21.21
C LEU A 238 -0.72 -33.59 21.15
N PRO A 239 -0.22 -34.68 20.55
CA PRO A 239 1.20 -35.02 20.53
C PRO A 239 1.97 -34.19 19.50
N LEU A 240 1.95 -32.84 19.61
CA LEU A 240 2.59 -31.94 18.68
C LEU A 240 4.11 -31.85 18.87
N ALA A 241 4.65 -32.36 19.97
CA ALA A 241 6.08 -32.33 20.24
C ALA A 241 6.94 -33.10 19.22
N THR A 242 6.36 -34.07 18.51
CA THR A 242 7.02 -34.87 17.47
C THR A 242 6.47 -34.61 16.05
N LYS A 243 5.72 -33.55 15.86
CA LYS A 243 5.06 -33.23 14.62
C LYS A 243 5.57 -31.92 14.04
N ASP A 244 5.81 -31.88 12.74
CA ASP A 244 5.92 -30.64 12.00
C ASP A 244 4.53 -30.01 11.85
N VAL A 245 4.43 -28.71 12.03
CA VAL A 245 3.18 -27.96 11.89
C VAL A 245 3.39 -26.80 10.90
N PHE A 246 2.57 -26.79 9.89
CA PHE A 246 2.54 -25.76 8.86
C PHE A 246 1.19 -25.08 8.91
N VAL A 247 1.19 -23.73 8.92
CA VAL A 247 -0.04 -22.94 8.88
C VAL A 247 0.09 -21.90 7.80
N ASN A 248 -0.97 -21.73 7.01
CA ASN A 248 -1.07 -20.73 5.96
C ASN A 248 -2.41 -20.02 6.07
N VAL A 249 -2.37 -18.70 6.09
CA VAL A 249 -3.55 -17.84 5.95
C VAL A 249 -3.75 -17.59 4.46
N VAL A 250 -4.90 -18.00 3.94
CA VAL A 250 -5.27 -17.78 2.54
C VAL A 250 -5.64 -16.31 2.34
N GLY A 251 -5.25 -15.73 1.20
CA GLY A 251 -5.56 -14.34 0.87
C GLY A 251 -4.43 -13.35 1.17
N GLY A 252 -3.30 -13.81 1.77
CA GLY A 252 -2.12 -12.97 2.00
C GLY A 252 -2.32 -11.85 3.02
N VAL A 253 -3.29 -12.02 3.88
CA VAL A 253 -3.55 -11.10 4.99
C VAL A 253 -2.73 -11.56 6.19
N ASP A 254 -2.02 -10.64 6.82
CA ASP A 254 -1.33 -10.90 8.08
C ASP A 254 -2.30 -10.72 9.25
N ILE A 255 -2.36 -11.72 10.14
CA ILE A 255 -3.24 -11.72 11.30
C ILE A 255 -2.45 -11.33 12.54
N ASP A 256 -2.68 -10.13 13.04
CA ASP A 256 -2.12 -9.63 14.30
C ASP A 256 -3.14 -9.65 15.45
N ASP A 257 -4.42 -9.93 15.17
CA ASP A 257 -5.49 -9.94 16.17
C ASP A 257 -5.25 -11.05 17.20
N PRO A 258 -5.15 -10.72 18.51
CA PRO A 258 -4.91 -11.71 19.56
C PRO A 258 -6.09 -12.65 19.81
N SER A 259 -7.28 -12.35 19.32
CA SER A 259 -8.49 -13.17 19.54
C SER A 259 -8.59 -14.39 18.61
N LEU A 260 -7.70 -14.52 17.63
CA LEU A 260 -7.70 -15.61 16.63
C LEU A 260 -6.66 -16.67 16.94
#